data_fab0225e2f9f3af8847c0eae63c1b13b
#
_entry.id   fab0225e2f9f3af8847c0eae63c1b13b
#
_cell.length_a   1.000
_cell.length_b   1.000
_cell.length_c   1.000
_cell.angle_alpha   90.00
_cell.angle_beta   90.00
_cell.angle_gamma   90.00
#
_symmetry.space_group_name_H-M   'P 1'
#
loop_
_entity.id
_entity.type
_entity.pdbx_description
1 polymer ?
#
loop_
_entity_poly.entity_id
_entity_poly.type
_entity_poly.pdbx_seq_one_letter_code
_entity_poly.pdbx_strand_id
1 'polypeptide(L)'
;MEKHLQKKRRQEKLDMIYNHTVQGEGYFQSPSYNWKSIVIQYFNKIQRKEMTVEQLVNLLEKEGVKFSQPKALIHYPVIDCLKYIAKVSKENLEL
;
A
#
# COMPACT_ATOMS: atom_id res chain seq x y z
N MET A 1 20.98 20.19 2.65
CA MET A 1 21.49 18.84 2.42
C MET A 1 20.63 17.74 3.02
N GLU A 2 20.20 17.90 4.25
CA GLU A 2 19.34 16.91 4.89
C GLU A 2 18.00 16.72 4.16
N LYS A 3 17.41 17.81 3.67
CA LYS A 3 16.15 17.73 2.91
C LYS A 3 16.32 16.95 1.62
N HIS A 4 17.47 17.03 0.98
CA HIS A 4 17.76 16.29 -0.25
C HIS A 4 17.86 14.79 0.02
N LEU A 5 18.55 14.41 1.09
CA LEU A 5 18.70 13.02 1.49
C LEU A 5 17.35 12.42 1.88
N GLN A 6 16.49 13.18 2.59
CA GLN A 6 15.18 12.71 2.99
C GLN A 6 14.27 12.45 1.79
N LYS A 7 14.29 13.33 0.79
CA LYS A 7 13.51 13.14 -0.44
C LYS A 7 13.96 11.91 -1.20
N LYS A 8 15.27 11.70 -1.29
CA LYS A 8 15.83 10.53 -1.99
C LYS A 8 15.44 9.23 -1.29
N ARG A 9 15.55 9.19 0.04
CA ARG A 9 15.16 8.02 0.82
C ARG A 9 13.67 7.74 0.70
N ARG A 10 12.84 8.79 0.70
CA ARG A 10 11.41 8.65 0.54
C ARG A 10 11.08 8.06 -0.83
N GLN A 11 11.75 8.53 -1.87
CA GLN A 11 11.54 8.00 -3.21
C GLN A 11 11.97 6.54 -3.31
N GLU A 12 13.10 6.19 -2.70
CA GLU A 12 13.58 4.81 -2.67
C GLU A 12 12.58 3.88 -1.98
N LYS A 13 12.00 4.34 -0.85
CA LYS A 13 10.96 3.58 -0.15
C LYS A 13 9.75 3.35 -1.03
N LEU A 14 9.28 4.41 -1.70
CA LEU A 14 8.13 4.32 -2.59
C LEU A 14 8.43 3.36 -3.74
N ASP A 15 9.62 3.44 -4.32
CA ASP A 15 10.03 2.54 -5.39
C ASP A 15 10.03 1.09 -4.92
N MET A 16 10.50 0.82 -3.71
CA MET A 16 10.49 -0.52 -3.14
C MET A 16 9.06 -1.05 -3.02
N ILE A 17 8.15 -0.21 -2.55
CA ILE A 17 6.74 -0.60 -2.36
C ILE A 17 6.09 -0.86 -3.72
N TYR A 18 6.27 0.02 -4.69
CA TYR A 18 5.67 -0.14 -6.01
C TYR A 18 6.22 -1.34 -6.76
N ASN A 19 7.49 -1.68 -6.56
CA ASN A 19 8.13 -2.81 -7.23
C ASN A 19 7.96 -4.14 -6.51
N HIS A 20 7.46 -4.12 -5.28
CA HIS A 20 7.24 -5.35 -4.52
C HIS A 20 6.00 -6.07 -5.04
N THR A 21 6.17 -7.36 -5.36
CA THR A 21 5.04 -8.19 -5.78
C THR A 21 4.36 -8.77 -4.54
N VAL A 22 3.12 -8.35 -4.30
CA VAL A 22 2.36 -8.87 -3.18
C VAL A 22 1.65 -10.16 -3.56
N GLN A 23 1.38 -11.01 -2.56
CA GLN A 23 0.62 -12.23 -2.79
C GLN A 23 -0.83 -11.86 -3.14
N GLY A 24 -1.34 -12.39 -4.25
CA GLY A 24 -2.68 -12.06 -4.71
C GLY A 24 -2.77 -10.79 -5.54
N GLU A 25 -1.63 -10.27 -6.02
CA GLU A 25 -1.62 -9.08 -6.86
C GLU A 25 -2.47 -9.25 -8.12
N GLY A 26 -2.56 -10.48 -8.63
CA GLY A 26 -3.40 -10.80 -9.78
C GLY A 26 -4.90 -10.68 -9.53
N TYR A 27 -5.33 -10.47 -8.29
CA TYR A 27 -6.73 -10.26 -7.95
C TYR A 27 -7.21 -8.87 -8.37
N PHE A 28 -6.29 -7.97 -8.74
CA PHE A 28 -6.63 -6.64 -9.24
C PHE A 28 -6.55 -6.63 -10.76
N GLN A 29 -7.55 -6.03 -11.41
CA GLN A 29 -7.51 -5.77 -12.84
C GLN A 29 -6.82 -4.45 -13.15
N SER A 30 -6.82 -3.54 -12.18
CA SER A 30 -6.13 -2.25 -12.32
C SER A 30 -4.63 -2.44 -12.12
N PRO A 31 -3.78 -1.57 -12.76
CA PRO A 31 -2.34 -1.62 -12.54
C PRO A 31 -1.98 -1.46 -11.07
N SER A 32 -0.93 -2.14 -10.63
CA SER A 32 -0.52 -2.13 -9.22
C SER A 32 -0.25 -0.73 -8.71
N TYR A 33 0.28 0.16 -9.54
CA TYR A 33 0.53 1.55 -9.15
C TYR A 33 -0.75 2.23 -8.65
N ASN A 34 -1.87 2.01 -9.33
CA ASN A 34 -3.13 2.68 -8.98
C ASN A 34 -3.62 2.29 -7.60
N TRP A 35 -3.69 1.00 -7.29
CA TRP A 35 -4.22 0.58 -6.00
C TRP A 35 -3.18 0.73 -4.87
N LYS A 36 -1.91 0.54 -5.18
CA LYS A 36 -0.85 0.71 -4.16
C LYS A 36 -0.74 2.17 -3.71
N SER A 37 -0.90 3.13 -4.63
CA SER A 37 -0.85 4.54 -4.26
C SER A 37 -1.93 4.89 -3.23
N ILE A 38 -3.11 4.33 -3.38
CA ILE A 38 -4.21 4.54 -2.44
C ILE A 38 -3.89 3.89 -1.08
N VAL A 39 -3.37 2.66 -1.10
CA VAL A 39 -2.98 1.96 0.13
C VAL A 39 -1.92 2.77 0.88
N ILE A 40 -0.92 3.28 0.19
CA ILE A 40 0.11 4.11 0.79
C ILE A 40 -0.49 5.37 1.41
N GLN A 41 -1.41 6.01 0.71
CA GLN A 41 -2.06 7.24 1.17
C GLN A 41 -2.80 7.03 2.50
N TYR A 42 -3.44 5.89 2.68
CA TYR A 42 -4.24 5.61 3.87
C TYR A 42 -3.54 4.71 4.89
N PHE A 43 -2.28 4.37 4.65
CA PHE A 43 -1.51 3.51 5.54
C PHE A 43 -1.49 4.02 6.99
N ASN A 44 -1.27 5.32 7.18
CA ASN A 44 -1.19 5.89 8.52
C ASN A 44 -2.52 5.78 9.27
N LYS A 45 -3.65 5.92 8.56
CA LYS A 45 -4.96 5.76 9.18
C LYS A 45 -5.20 4.34 9.65
N ILE A 46 -4.76 3.36 8.86
CA ILE A 46 -4.83 1.95 9.25
C ILE A 46 -3.96 1.72 10.49
N GLN A 47 -2.74 2.26 10.49
CA GLN A 47 -1.81 2.11 11.63
C GLN A 47 -2.39 2.68 12.93
N ARG A 48 -3.08 3.80 12.86
CA ARG A 48 -3.70 4.45 14.02
C ARG A 48 -5.06 3.87 14.38
N LYS A 49 -5.50 2.84 13.66
CA LYS A 49 -6.81 2.22 13.84
C LYS A 49 -7.97 3.19 13.58
N GLU A 50 -7.72 4.20 12.76
CA GLU A 50 -8.75 5.14 12.32
C GLU A 50 -9.52 4.60 11.11
N MET A 51 -9.00 3.56 10.47
CA MET A 51 -9.60 2.93 9.31
C MET A 51 -9.35 1.43 9.36
N THR A 52 -10.33 0.64 8.98
CA THR A 52 -10.17 -0.82 8.88
C THR A 52 -9.77 -1.21 7.46
N VAL A 53 -9.22 -2.43 7.32
CA VAL A 53 -8.88 -2.97 6.00
C VAL A 53 -10.13 -3.08 5.13
N GLU A 54 -11.27 -3.45 5.72
CA GLU A 54 -12.54 -3.52 4.99
C GLU A 54 -12.91 -2.16 4.41
N GLN A 55 -12.78 -1.10 5.20
CA GLN A 55 -13.04 0.26 4.75
C GLN A 55 -12.11 0.66 3.61
N LEU A 56 -10.84 0.25 3.71
CA LEU A 56 -9.85 0.54 2.66
C LEU A 56 -10.22 -0.19 1.36
N VAL A 57 -10.63 -1.45 1.44
CA VAL A 57 -11.05 -2.21 0.26
C VAL A 57 -12.25 -1.55 -0.39
N ASN A 58 -13.22 -1.12 0.40
CA ASN A 58 -14.39 -0.41 -0.11
C ASN A 58 -14.00 0.91 -0.77
N LEU A 59 -13.03 1.61 -0.21
CA LEU A 59 -12.51 2.85 -0.77
C LEU A 59 -11.81 2.60 -2.10
N LEU A 60 -11.03 1.52 -2.22
CA LEU A 60 -10.40 1.16 -3.49
C LEU A 60 -11.43 0.99 -4.59
N GLU A 61 -12.52 0.29 -4.30
CA GLU A 61 -13.61 0.11 -5.25
C GLU A 61 -14.24 1.45 -5.63
N LYS A 62 -14.48 2.30 -4.64
CA LYS A 62 -15.08 3.61 -4.86
C LYS A 62 -14.19 4.51 -5.72
N GLU A 63 -12.87 4.37 -5.57
CA GLU A 63 -11.91 5.15 -6.36
C GLU A 63 -11.68 4.59 -7.75
N GLY A 64 -12.40 3.55 -8.13
CA GLY A 64 -12.35 3.01 -9.48
C GLY A 64 -11.38 1.85 -9.68
N VAL A 65 -10.80 1.33 -8.61
CA VAL A 65 -9.94 0.16 -8.71
C VAL A 65 -10.81 -1.06 -9.01
N LYS A 66 -10.45 -1.81 -10.04
CA LYS A 66 -11.23 -2.97 -10.48
C LYS A 66 -10.63 -4.26 -9.95
N PHE A 67 -11.48 -5.13 -9.44
CA PHE A 67 -11.10 -6.41 -8.89
C PHE A 67 -11.50 -7.54 -9.83
N SER A 68 -10.65 -8.57 -9.91
CA SER A 68 -10.96 -9.80 -10.63
C SER A 68 -11.52 -10.86 -9.68
N GLN A 69 -11.59 -10.58 -8.39
CA GLN A 69 -12.06 -11.49 -7.35
C GLN A 69 -13.02 -10.78 -6.41
N PRO A 70 -13.85 -11.52 -5.64
CA PRO A 70 -14.72 -10.89 -4.64
C PRO A 70 -13.94 -10.10 -3.61
N LYS A 71 -14.57 -9.06 -3.05
CA LYS A 71 -13.93 -8.18 -2.07
C LYS A 71 -13.29 -8.94 -0.90
N ALA A 72 -13.90 -10.04 -0.46
CA ALA A 72 -13.37 -10.82 0.64
C ALA A 72 -11.95 -11.31 0.36
N LEU A 73 -11.65 -11.61 -0.91
CA LEU A 73 -10.31 -12.07 -1.31
C LEU A 73 -9.34 -10.91 -1.50
N ILE A 74 -9.86 -9.72 -1.79
CA ILE A 74 -9.02 -8.54 -1.99
C ILE A 74 -8.33 -8.11 -0.68
N HIS A 75 -8.86 -8.51 0.46
CA HIS A 75 -8.22 -8.25 1.75
C HIS A 75 -6.79 -8.81 1.80
N TYR A 76 -6.55 -9.97 1.19
CA TYR A 76 -5.25 -10.63 1.27
C TYR A 76 -4.11 -9.80 0.67
N PRO A 77 -4.19 -9.37 -0.61
CA PRO A 77 -3.12 -8.55 -1.17
C PRO A 77 -3.00 -7.18 -0.49
N VAL A 78 -4.12 -6.61 -0.02
CA VAL A 78 -4.07 -5.32 0.69
C VAL A 78 -3.33 -5.48 2.01
N ILE A 79 -3.64 -6.52 2.78
CA ILE A 79 -2.96 -6.79 4.04
C ILE A 79 -1.47 -7.05 3.80
N ASP A 80 -1.13 -7.83 2.79
CA ASP A 80 0.26 -8.13 2.46
C ASP A 80 1.02 -6.84 2.10
N CYS A 81 0.38 -5.97 1.32
CA CYS A 81 0.97 -4.68 0.98
C CYS A 81 1.18 -3.81 2.21
N LEU A 82 0.20 -3.75 3.10
CA LEU A 82 0.31 -2.98 4.35
C LEU A 82 1.45 -3.49 5.22
N LYS A 83 1.61 -4.80 5.32
CA LYS A 83 2.70 -5.40 6.08
C LYS A 83 4.06 -5.02 5.49
N TYR A 84 4.18 -5.02 4.17
CA TYR A 84 5.41 -4.64 3.51
C TYR A 84 5.72 -3.16 3.73
N ILE A 85 4.73 -2.29 3.64
CA ILE A 85 4.90 -0.86 3.90
C ILE A 85 5.39 -0.64 5.33
N ALA A 86 4.80 -1.36 6.29
CA ALA A 86 5.21 -1.27 7.70
C ALA A 86 6.67 -1.69 7.87
N LYS A 87 7.06 -2.77 7.20
CA LYS A 87 8.44 -3.26 7.26
C LYS A 87 9.42 -2.25 6.71
N VAL A 88 9.12 -1.69 5.54
CA VAL A 88 9.99 -0.69 4.90
C VAL A 88 10.08 0.56 5.76
N SER A 89 8.95 1.01 6.31
CA SER A 89 8.92 2.19 7.17
C SER A 89 9.73 1.98 8.44
N LYS A 90 9.62 0.80 9.04
CA LYS A 90 10.33 0.47 10.26
C LYS A 90 11.84 0.40 10.04
N GLU A 91 12.27 -0.23 8.96
CA GLU A 91 13.68 -0.34 8.62
C GLU A 91 14.32 1.03 8.42
N ASN A 92 13.55 1.99 7.97
CA ASN A 92 14.03 3.33 7.68
C ASN A 92 14.02 4.26 8.89
N LEU A 93 13.32 3.89 9.95
CA LEU A 93 13.33 4.66 11.19
C LEU A 93 14.62 4.47 11.97
N GLU A 94 15.33 3.39 11.70
CA GLU A 94 16.59 3.08 12.36
C GLU A 94 17.78 3.76 11.69
N LEU A 95 17.55 4.36 10.55
CA LEU A 95 18.58 5.07 9.81
C LEU A 95 18.50 6.58 10.07
#